data_cce1a6b53510575a742d2c33d78e4100
#
_entry.id   cce1a6b53510575a742d2c33d78e4100
#
_cell.length_a   1.000
_cell.length_b   1.000
_cell.length_c   1.000
_cell.angle_alpha   90.00
_cell.angle_beta   90.00
_cell.angle_gamma   90.00
#
_symmetry.space_group_name_H-M   'P 1'
#
loop_
_entity.id
_entity.type
_entity.pdbx_description
1 polymer ?
#
loop_
_entity_poly.entity_id
_entity_poly.type
_entity_poly.pdbx_seq_one_letter_code
_entity_poly.pdbx_strand_id
1 'polypeptide(L)'
;MKTCLIVDDSRVIRKVSRRILEDLGFEVAEACDGVEAMAWCRAMMPDAILLDWLMPVMDGLEFVRQLRGETGGDAPKVIFCSSETAIERIREALDAGADEYIMKPFDGAIVAGKLGALGLLQERSA
;
A
#
# COMPACT_ATOMS: atom_id res chain seq x y z
N MET A 1 -7.91 -15.58 -3.98
CA MET A 1 -6.88 -14.67 -4.51
C MET A 1 -6.82 -13.41 -3.64
N LYS A 2 -5.62 -12.99 -3.26
CA LYS A 2 -5.47 -11.80 -2.44
C LYS A 2 -5.63 -10.53 -3.25
N THR A 3 -6.18 -9.50 -2.62
CA THR A 3 -6.47 -8.21 -3.23
C THR A 3 -5.50 -7.15 -2.72
N CYS A 4 -4.96 -6.35 -3.62
CA CYS A 4 -4.12 -5.20 -3.27
C CYS A 4 -4.71 -3.92 -3.87
N LEU A 5 -4.84 -2.90 -3.04
CA LEU A 5 -5.24 -1.56 -3.46
C LEU A 5 -3.99 -0.71 -3.64
N ILE A 6 -3.83 -0.13 -4.82
CA ILE A 6 -2.75 0.81 -5.11
C ILE A 6 -3.31 2.22 -4.96
N VAL A 7 -2.69 3.02 -4.09
CA VAL A 7 -3.10 4.40 -3.84
C VAL A 7 -1.96 5.33 -4.18
N ASP A 8 -2.06 6.00 -5.30
CA ASP A 8 -1.03 6.92 -5.81
C ASP A 8 -1.69 7.88 -6.80
N ASP A 9 -1.35 9.16 -6.75
CA ASP A 9 -1.90 10.14 -7.65
C ASP A 9 -1.28 10.07 -9.06
N SER A 10 -0.15 9.40 -9.20
CA SER A 10 0.51 9.20 -10.50
C SER A 10 -0.08 7.99 -11.24
N ARG A 11 -0.71 8.27 -12.37
CA ARG A 11 -1.25 7.20 -13.24
C ARG A 11 -0.16 6.23 -13.70
N VAL A 12 1.03 6.74 -14.00
CA VAL A 12 2.16 5.92 -14.46
C VAL A 12 2.62 4.98 -13.34
N ILE A 13 2.76 5.49 -12.13
CA ILE A 13 3.16 4.67 -10.98
C ILE A 13 2.11 3.60 -10.70
N ARG A 14 0.81 3.94 -10.75
CA ARG A 14 -0.24 2.94 -10.57
C ARG A 14 -0.16 1.84 -11.63
N LYS A 15 0.10 2.21 -12.88
CA LYS A 15 0.20 1.23 -13.98
C LYS A 15 1.36 0.26 -13.78
N VAL A 16 2.53 0.79 -13.42
CA VAL A 16 3.73 -0.02 -13.15
C VAL A 16 3.50 -0.93 -11.94
N SER A 17 2.97 -0.38 -10.87
CA SER A 17 2.69 -1.13 -9.64
C SER A 17 1.65 -2.23 -9.85
N ARG A 18 0.60 -1.93 -10.63
CA ARG A 18 -0.40 -2.94 -11.00
C ARG A 18 0.24 -4.14 -11.67
N ARG A 19 1.10 -3.89 -12.65
CA ARG A 19 1.76 -4.97 -13.38
C ARG A 19 2.60 -5.85 -12.45
N ILE A 20 3.35 -5.22 -11.57
CA ILE A 20 4.15 -5.94 -10.56
C ILE A 20 3.26 -6.84 -9.70
N LEU A 21 2.17 -6.28 -9.18
CA LEU A 21 1.29 -7.01 -8.26
C LEU A 21 0.48 -8.10 -8.96
N GLU A 22 0.02 -7.86 -10.18
CA GLU A 22 -0.67 -8.88 -10.96
C GLU A 22 0.27 -10.06 -11.29
N ASP A 23 1.52 -9.78 -11.61
CA ASP A 23 2.53 -10.83 -11.84
C ASP A 23 2.79 -11.64 -10.57
N LEU A 24 2.57 -11.07 -9.40
CA LEU A 24 2.70 -11.76 -8.11
C LEU A 24 1.41 -12.48 -7.68
N GLY A 25 0.37 -12.41 -8.49
CA GLY A 25 -0.87 -13.14 -8.24
C GLY A 25 -1.96 -12.37 -7.50
N PHE A 26 -1.83 -11.05 -7.36
CA PHE A 26 -2.86 -10.25 -6.72
C PHE A 26 -3.95 -9.82 -7.70
N GLU A 27 -5.17 -9.71 -7.19
CA GLU A 27 -6.20 -8.87 -7.80
C GLU A 27 -5.92 -7.43 -7.38
N VAL A 28 -5.97 -6.50 -8.33
CA VAL A 28 -5.53 -5.13 -8.09
C VAL A 28 -6.66 -4.14 -8.33
N ALA A 29 -6.84 -3.23 -7.39
CA ALA A 29 -7.66 -2.04 -7.53
C ALA A 29 -6.77 -0.80 -7.41
N GLU A 30 -7.24 0.34 -7.91
CA GLU A 30 -6.48 1.58 -7.90
C GLU A 30 -7.32 2.72 -7.36
N ALA A 31 -6.66 3.62 -6.64
CA ALA A 31 -7.24 4.87 -6.16
C ALA A 31 -6.22 6.00 -6.38
N CYS A 32 -6.70 7.20 -6.70
CA CYS A 32 -5.82 8.33 -7.00
C CYS A 32 -5.56 9.23 -5.79
N ASP A 33 -6.31 9.05 -4.71
CA ASP A 33 -6.12 9.80 -3.46
C ASP A 33 -6.69 9.02 -2.27
N GLY A 34 -6.52 9.58 -1.07
CA GLY A 34 -6.98 8.94 0.15
C GLY A 34 -8.50 8.84 0.28
N VAL A 35 -9.24 9.79 -0.29
CA VAL A 35 -10.72 9.77 -0.24
C VAL A 35 -11.25 8.61 -1.08
N GLU A 36 -10.75 8.45 -2.28
CA GLU A 36 -11.12 7.34 -3.17
C GLU A 36 -10.71 5.99 -2.55
N ALA A 37 -9.52 5.95 -1.92
CA ALA A 37 -9.03 4.76 -1.23
C ALA A 37 -9.93 4.37 -0.07
N MET A 38 -10.41 5.33 0.73
CA MET A 38 -11.35 5.06 1.82
C MET A 38 -12.67 4.48 1.30
N ALA A 39 -13.18 5.00 0.18
CA ALA A 39 -14.39 4.46 -0.44
C ALA A 39 -14.20 3.00 -0.85
N TRP A 40 -13.05 2.66 -1.43
CA TRP A 40 -12.70 1.28 -1.77
C TRP A 40 -12.69 0.38 -0.54
N CYS A 41 -12.01 0.81 0.52
CA CYS A 41 -11.87 0.02 1.75
C CYS A 41 -13.22 -0.21 2.45
N ARG A 42 -14.11 0.79 2.41
CA ARG A 42 -15.45 0.65 2.99
C ARG A 42 -16.32 -0.33 2.21
N ALA A 43 -16.15 -0.38 0.89
CA ALA A 43 -16.89 -1.32 0.04
C ALA A 43 -16.33 -2.74 0.16
N MET A 44 -15.02 -2.88 0.15
CA MET A 44 -14.33 -4.17 0.28
C MET A 44 -12.93 -3.93 0.82
N MET A 45 -12.67 -4.42 2.03
CA MET A 45 -11.36 -4.26 2.67
C MET A 45 -10.32 -5.12 1.94
N PRO A 46 -9.23 -4.53 1.40
CA PRO A 46 -8.21 -5.30 0.69
C PRO A 46 -7.30 -6.05 1.66
N ASP A 47 -6.52 -7.00 1.16
CA ASP A 47 -5.50 -7.70 1.95
C ASP A 47 -4.26 -6.85 2.15
N ALA A 48 -3.91 -6.05 1.13
CA ALA A 48 -2.74 -5.19 1.15
C ALA A 48 -3.05 -3.84 0.50
N ILE A 49 -2.33 -2.83 0.92
CA ILE A 49 -2.42 -1.49 0.34
C ILE A 49 -1.01 -0.98 0.06
N LEU A 50 -0.74 -0.64 -1.20
CA LEU A 50 0.48 0.03 -1.60
C LEU A 50 0.18 1.51 -1.69
N LEU A 51 0.76 2.32 -0.81
CA LEU A 51 0.28 3.67 -0.51
C LEU A 51 1.37 4.71 -0.70
N ASP A 52 1.11 5.70 -1.57
CA ASP A 52 1.95 6.87 -1.70
C ASP A 52 1.68 7.86 -0.55
N TRP A 53 2.71 8.61 -0.15
CA TRP A 53 2.56 9.62 0.90
C TRP A 53 1.94 10.91 0.39
N LEU A 54 2.56 11.49 -0.65
CA LEU A 54 2.19 12.82 -1.14
C LEU A 54 1.09 12.70 -2.19
N MET A 55 -0.15 12.97 -1.77
CA MET A 55 -1.32 12.97 -2.66
C MET A 55 -2.18 14.18 -2.36
N PRO A 56 -2.93 14.68 -3.36
CA PRO A 56 -3.87 15.77 -3.12
C PRO A 56 -5.07 15.30 -2.29
N VAL A 57 -5.79 16.22 -1.73
CA VAL A 57 -7.04 16.05 -0.97
C VAL A 57 -6.83 15.35 0.37
N MET A 58 -6.35 14.12 0.36
CA MET A 58 -6.02 13.36 1.57
C MET A 58 -4.71 12.63 1.31
N ASP A 59 -3.65 12.96 2.05
CA ASP A 59 -2.36 12.30 1.91
C ASP A 59 -2.34 10.90 2.53
N GLY A 60 -1.24 10.16 2.30
CA GLY A 60 -1.14 8.77 2.75
C GLY A 60 -1.17 8.62 4.26
N LEU A 61 -0.57 9.55 4.99
CA LEU A 61 -0.53 9.49 6.45
C LEU A 61 -1.93 9.64 7.06
N GLU A 62 -2.68 10.62 6.57
CA GLU A 62 -4.04 10.85 6.99
C GLU A 62 -4.93 9.66 6.65
N PHE A 63 -4.75 9.09 5.44
CA PHE A 63 -5.48 7.91 5.03
C PHE A 63 -5.26 6.74 6.00
N VAL A 64 -4.01 6.44 6.35
CA VAL A 64 -3.70 5.32 7.27
C VAL A 64 -4.36 5.54 8.62
N ARG A 65 -4.31 6.75 9.15
CA ARG A 65 -4.94 7.07 10.43
C ARG A 65 -6.45 6.84 10.37
N GLN A 66 -7.11 7.28 9.31
CA GLN A 66 -8.53 7.04 9.13
C GLN A 66 -8.86 5.57 8.93
N LEU A 67 -8.07 4.87 8.12
CA LEU A 67 -8.25 3.45 7.87
C LEU A 67 -8.23 2.65 9.17
N ARG A 68 -7.23 2.90 10.02
CA ARG A 68 -7.08 2.16 11.28
C ARG A 68 -8.21 2.44 12.27
N GLY A 69 -8.93 3.53 12.09
CA GLY A 69 -10.13 3.86 12.88
C GLY A 69 -11.42 3.25 12.34
N GLU A 70 -11.41 2.67 11.14
CA GLU A 70 -12.59 2.03 10.56
C GLU A 70 -12.77 0.61 11.05
N THR A 71 -14.01 0.13 11.06
CA THR A 71 -14.31 -1.28 11.36
C THR A 71 -13.62 -2.18 10.33
N GLY A 72 -12.82 -3.12 10.82
CA GLY A 72 -12.03 -3.99 9.96
C GLY A 72 -10.77 -3.34 9.40
N GLY A 73 -10.51 -2.08 9.73
CA GLY A 73 -9.39 -1.31 9.21
C GLY A 73 -8.01 -1.71 9.72
N ASP A 74 -7.93 -2.60 10.70
CA ASP A 74 -6.68 -3.16 11.18
C ASP A 74 -6.19 -4.35 10.35
N ALA A 75 -7.06 -4.92 9.51
CA ALA A 75 -6.75 -6.13 8.76
C ALA A 75 -5.79 -5.91 7.58
N PRO A 76 -5.92 -4.86 6.76
CA PRO A 76 -5.02 -4.68 5.62
C PRO A 76 -3.58 -4.42 6.06
N LYS A 77 -2.63 -5.04 5.35
CA LYS A 77 -1.21 -4.69 5.48
C LYS A 77 -0.95 -3.46 4.62
N VAL A 78 -0.39 -2.42 5.21
CA VAL A 78 -0.10 -1.16 4.54
C VAL A 78 1.38 -1.01 4.30
N ILE A 79 1.77 -0.85 3.04
CA ILE A 79 3.15 -0.59 2.62
C ILE A 79 3.22 0.83 2.10
N PHE A 80 3.90 1.71 2.82
CA PHE A 80 4.15 3.07 2.39
C PHE A 80 5.23 3.10 1.30
N CYS A 81 4.97 3.81 0.21
CA CYS A 81 5.93 4.00 -0.89
C CYS A 81 6.18 5.49 -1.05
N SER A 82 7.41 5.94 -0.82
CA SER A 82 7.74 7.36 -0.88
C SER A 82 9.19 7.57 -1.24
N SER A 83 9.50 8.74 -1.79
CA SER A 83 10.89 9.21 -1.97
C SER A 83 11.45 9.83 -0.70
N GLU A 84 10.65 9.96 0.34
CA GLU A 84 11.06 10.53 1.62
C GLU A 84 12.03 9.58 2.34
N THR A 85 13.21 10.07 2.72
CA THR A 85 14.28 9.26 3.32
C THR A 85 14.53 9.57 4.78
N ALA A 86 13.90 10.62 5.33
CA ALA A 86 14.13 11.01 6.72
C ALA A 86 13.59 9.95 7.68
N ILE A 87 14.39 9.54 8.64
CA ILE A 87 14.03 8.53 9.63
C ILE A 87 12.77 8.92 10.39
N GLU A 88 12.61 10.21 10.71
CA GLU A 88 11.43 10.73 11.40
C GLU A 88 10.15 10.49 10.58
N ARG A 89 10.21 10.62 9.26
CA ARG A 89 9.08 10.39 8.38
C ARG A 89 8.70 8.92 8.31
N ILE A 90 9.71 8.05 8.23
CA ILE A 90 9.49 6.60 8.23
C ILE A 90 8.85 6.18 9.55
N ARG A 91 9.36 6.69 10.67
CA ARG A 91 8.81 6.41 12.00
C ARG A 91 7.38 6.91 12.11
N GLU A 92 7.09 8.11 11.60
CA GLU A 92 5.74 8.68 11.61
C GLU A 92 4.75 7.80 10.86
N ALA A 93 5.15 7.26 9.69
CA ALA A 93 4.32 6.35 8.92
C ALA A 93 4.03 5.06 9.69
N LEU A 94 5.05 4.46 10.29
CA LEU A 94 4.90 3.23 11.07
C LEU A 94 4.05 3.46 12.31
N ASP A 95 4.23 4.57 13.01
CA ASP A 95 3.44 4.93 14.19
C ASP A 95 1.97 5.18 13.84
N ALA A 96 1.70 5.67 12.63
CA ALA A 96 0.32 5.88 12.16
C ALA A 96 -0.39 4.56 11.83
N GLY A 97 0.33 3.47 11.69
CA GLY A 97 -0.24 2.15 11.44
C GLY A 97 0.21 1.46 10.16
N ALA A 98 1.23 1.98 9.48
CA ALA A 98 1.84 1.29 8.35
C ALA A 98 2.62 0.06 8.85
N ASP A 99 2.63 -0.99 8.06
CA ASP A 99 3.34 -2.24 8.40
C ASP A 99 4.74 -2.28 7.81
N GLU A 100 4.97 -1.56 6.70
CA GLU A 100 6.23 -1.58 6.00
C GLU A 100 6.44 -0.30 5.20
N TYR A 101 7.66 -0.06 4.74
CA TYR A 101 8.03 1.15 4.00
C TYR A 101 8.93 0.76 2.84
N ILE A 102 8.64 1.31 1.66
CA ILE A 102 9.45 1.13 0.45
C ILE A 102 9.89 2.50 -0.07
N MET A 103 11.18 2.61 -0.39
CA MET A 103 11.74 3.81 -1.01
C MET A 103 11.48 3.80 -2.51
N LYS A 104 11.08 4.94 -3.07
CA LYS A 104 11.01 5.14 -4.52
C LYS A 104 12.38 5.60 -5.04
N PRO A 105 12.83 5.15 -6.21
CA PRO A 105 12.16 4.18 -7.08
C PRO A 105 12.34 2.75 -6.57
N PHE A 106 11.37 1.89 -6.86
CA PHE A 106 11.40 0.48 -6.46
C PHE A 106 11.16 -0.42 -7.68
N ASP A 107 11.50 -1.70 -7.54
CA ASP A 107 11.25 -2.72 -8.56
C ASP A 107 10.40 -3.87 -7.99
N GLY A 108 10.08 -4.83 -8.85
CA GLY A 108 9.26 -5.98 -8.46
C GLY A 108 9.90 -6.84 -7.38
N ALA A 109 11.22 -6.95 -7.35
CA ALA A 109 11.92 -7.75 -6.35
C ALA A 109 11.78 -7.13 -4.95
N ILE A 110 11.85 -5.81 -4.86
CA ILE A 110 11.67 -5.09 -3.59
C ILE A 110 10.24 -5.26 -3.08
N VAL A 111 9.26 -5.08 -3.95
CA VAL A 111 7.84 -5.26 -3.60
C VAL A 111 7.58 -6.69 -3.15
N ALA A 112 8.06 -7.68 -3.90
CA ALA A 112 7.90 -9.10 -3.55
C ALA A 112 8.53 -9.43 -2.20
N GLY A 113 9.71 -8.88 -1.91
CA GLY A 113 10.40 -9.09 -0.63
C GLY A 113 9.59 -8.56 0.55
N LYS A 114 9.01 -7.37 0.42
CA LYS A 114 8.17 -6.78 1.48
C LYS A 114 6.88 -7.55 1.67
N LEU A 115 6.21 -7.92 0.59
CA LEU A 115 4.98 -8.72 0.67
C LEU A 115 5.23 -10.08 1.29
N GLY A 116 6.36 -10.72 0.94
CA GLY A 116 6.76 -11.98 1.55
C GLY A 116 7.01 -11.86 3.04
N ALA A 117 7.69 -10.80 3.46
CA ALA A 117 7.95 -10.52 4.88
C ALA A 117 6.67 -10.31 5.68
N LEU A 118 5.61 -9.80 5.03
CA LEU A 118 4.31 -9.59 5.65
C LEU A 118 3.38 -10.82 5.56
N GLY A 119 3.87 -11.93 5.01
CA GLY A 119 3.08 -13.15 4.89
C GLY A 119 2.03 -13.13 3.79
N LEU A 120 2.16 -12.22 2.82
CA LEU A 120 1.16 -12.03 1.76
C LEU A 120 1.48 -12.81 0.48
N LEU A 121 2.66 -13.41 0.37
CA LEU A 121 3.03 -14.27 -0.73
C LEU A 121 3.14 -15.71 -0.26
N GLN A 122 2.65 -16.64 -1.08
CA GLN A 122 2.87 -18.05 -0.80
C GLN A 122 4.34 -18.37 -1.00
N GLU A 123 4.93 -19.05 -0.01
CA GLU A 123 6.25 -19.63 -0.19
C GLU A 123 6.17 -20.73 -1.23
N ARG A 124 7.07 -20.68 -2.21
CA ARG A 124 7.27 -21.81 -3.10
C ARG A 124 8.04 -22.86 -2.32
N SER A 125 7.39 -23.99 -2.09
CA SER A 125 8.15 -25.15 -1.68
C SER A 125 9.16 -25.48 -2.78
N ALA A 126 10.39 -25.58 -2.39
CA ALA A 126 11.49 -25.92 -3.28
C ALA A 126 11.24 -27.30 -3.94
#